data_f770798fbc03304c124b5128a46aaf05
#
_entry.id   f770798fbc03304c124b5128a46aaf05
#
_cell.length_a   1.000
_cell.length_b   1.000
_cell.length_c   1.000
_cell.angle_alpha   90.00
_cell.angle_beta   90.00
_cell.angle_gamma   90.00
#
_symmetry.space_group_name_H-M   'P 1'
#
loop_
_entity.id
_entity.type
_entity.pdbx_description
1 polymer ?
#
loop_
_entity_poly.entity_id
_entity_poly.type
_entity_poly.pdbx_seq_one_letter_code
_entity_poly.pdbx_strand_id
1 'polypeptide(L)'
;RALSKERILELYLNQIYLGSGAYGVAAASLQYFDKSIKDLNYSEAALLAALPKAPSKYNPYRDIELAKYRRNLVLKNLYDNKYIDIYLYKKLQKEKINLNKSKKVYLEDAQYYIEDVRKNVIENFTYDKVYKQGFNINIPINLQYQKIATQVLREGLIAYDKRKGW
;
A
#
# COMPACT_ATOMS: atom_id res chain seq x y z
N ARG A 1 33.15 -4.20 -4.24
CA ARG A 1 31.71 -3.81 -4.44
C ARG A 1 31.10 -3.55 -3.08
N ALA A 2 30.49 -2.39 -2.90
CA ALA A 2 29.96 -1.99 -1.59
C ALA A 2 28.69 -2.75 -1.16
N LEU A 3 27.93 -3.36 -2.11
CA LEU A 3 26.68 -4.06 -1.82
C LEU A 3 26.60 -5.40 -2.57
N SER A 4 25.95 -6.42 -1.95
CA SER A 4 25.61 -7.68 -2.62
C SER A 4 24.49 -7.49 -3.65
N LYS A 5 24.31 -8.45 -4.56
CA LYS A 5 23.21 -8.40 -5.56
C LYS A 5 21.84 -8.45 -4.89
N GLU A 6 21.70 -9.27 -3.85
CA GLU A 6 20.48 -9.41 -3.06
C GLU A 6 20.11 -8.07 -2.39
N ARG A 7 21.11 -7.39 -1.82
CA ARG A 7 20.89 -6.10 -1.17
C ARG A 7 20.49 -5.01 -2.17
N ILE A 8 21.09 -5.03 -3.37
CA ILE A 8 20.69 -4.10 -4.46
C ILE A 8 19.24 -4.36 -4.87
N LEU A 9 18.86 -5.63 -5.05
CA LEU A 9 17.48 -6.00 -5.41
C LEU A 9 16.49 -5.62 -4.32
N GLU A 10 16.83 -5.87 -3.06
CA GLU A 10 16.00 -5.49 -1.92
C GLU A 10 15.75 -3.96 -1.90
N LEU A 11 16.80 -3.16 -2.03
CA LEU A 11 16.69 -1.70 -2.07
C LEU A 11 15.85 -1.24 -3.27
N TYR A 12 16.06 -1.84 -4.44
CA TYR A 12 15.27 -1.55 -5.63
C TYR A 12 13.79 -1.84 -5.42
N LEU A 13 13.45 -3.04 -4.93
CA LEU A 13 12.06 -3.45 -4.72
C LEU A 13 11.35 -2.63 -3.62
N ASN A 14 12.11 -2.11 -2.66
CA ASN A 14 11.55 -1.26 -1.61
C ASN A 14 11.35 0.21 -2.03
N GLN A 15 11.98 0.66 -3.11
CA GLN A 15 11.95 2.07 -3.49
C GLN A 15 11.28 2.35 -4.85
N ILE A 16 11.17 1.34 -5.71
CA ILE A 16 10.63 1.51 -7.07
C ILE A 16 9.20 2.05 -7.06
N TYR A 17 8.94 3.05 -7.89
CA TYR A 17 7.58 3.56 -8.07
C TYR A 17 6.74 2.62 -8.93
N LEU A 18 5.58 2.23 -8.43
CA LEU A 18 4.67 1.26 -9.05
C LEU A 18 3.31 1.85 -9.43
N GLY A 19 3.19 3.17 -9.42
CA GLY A 19 1.94 3.85 -9.76
C GLY A 19 1.01 4.04 -8.55
N SER A 20 -0.05 4.82 -8.73
CA SER A 20 -1.07 5.12 -7.71
C SER A 20 -0.50 5.61 -6.35
N GLY A 21 0.66 6.29 -6.37
CA GLY A 21 1.33 6.76 -5.16
C GLY A 21 2.06 5.66 -4.38
N ALA A 22 2.18 4.45 -4.93
CA ALA A 22 2.86 3.34 -4.27
C ALA A 22 4.35 3.31 -4.62
N TYR A 23 5.20 3.42 -3.60
CA TYR A 23 6.65 3.24 -3.67
C TYR A 23 7.02 1.95 -2.96
N GLY A 24 7.70 1.05 -3.65
CA GLY A 24 8.04 -0.29 -3.22
C GLY A 24 6.91 -1.30 -3.36
N VAL A 25 7.31 -2.58 -3.47
CA VAL A 25 6.38 -3.70 -3.73
C VAL A 25 5.40 -3.94 -2.59
N ALA A 26 5.79 -3.65 -1.34
CA ALA A 26 4.89 -3.80 -0.19
C ALA A 26 3.73 -2.79 -0.24
N ALA A 27 4.04 -1.51 -0.50
CA ALA A 27 3.02 -0.48 -0.65
C ALA A 27 2.11 -0.75 -1.85
N ALA A 28 2.67 -1.23 -2.97
CA ALA A 28 1.91 -1.58 -4.16
C ALA A 28 0.99 -2.79 -3.93
N SER A 29 1.45 -3.82 -3.21
CA SER A 29 0.65 -4.98 -2.82
C SER A 29 -0.60 -4.57 -2.03
N LEU A 30 -0.42 -3.72 -1.03
CA LEU A 30 -1.54 -3.15 -0.26
C LEU A 30 -2.42 -2.24 -1.12
N GLN A 31 -1.82 -1.38 -1.96
CA GLN A 31 -2.57 -0.41 -2.77
C GLN A 31 -3.46 -1.05 -3.83
N TYR A 32 -2.97 -2.11 -4.49
CA TYR A 32 -3.70 -2.76 -5.59
C TYR A 32 -4.54 -3.95 -5.15
N PHE A 33 -4.11 -4.69 -4.14
CA PHE A 33 -4.70 -5.97 -3.76
C PHE A 33 -5.19 -6.05 -2.32
N ASP A 34 -4.82 -5.08 -1.47
CA ASP A 34 -5.08 -5.10 -0.02
C ASP A 34 -4.51 -6.37 0.64
N LYS A 35 -3.30 -6.76 0.21
CA LYS A 35 -2.62 -7.98 0.65
C LYS A 35 -1.19 -7.71 1.09
N SER A 36 -0.69 -8.53 2.02
CA SER A 36 0.74 -8.64 2.29
C SER A 36 1.47 -9.20 1.06
N ILE A 37 2.76 -8.86 0.89
CA ILE A 37 3.59 -9.44 -0.18
C ILE A 37 3.57 -10.97 -0.16
N LYS A 38 3.51 -11.59 1.04
CA LYS A 38 3.52 -13.04 1.23
C LYS A 38 2.25 -13.71 0.69
N ASP A 39 1.15 -12.96 0.59
CA ASP A 39 -0.17 -13.46 0.19
C ASP A 39 -0.45 -13.22 -1.30
N LEU A 40 0.51 -12.64 -2.04
CA LEU A 40 0.41 -12.44 -3.47
C LEU A 40 0.46 -13.76 -4.23
N ASN A 41 -0.47 -13.95 -5.15
CA ASN A 41 -0.38 -15.03 -6.13
C ASN A 41 0.53 -14.65 -7.31
N TYR A 42 0.86 -15.63 -8.17
CA TYR A 42 1.72 -15.42 -9.33
C TYR A 42 1.22 -14.35 -10.30
N SER A 43 -0.08 -14.25 -10.50
CA SER A 43 -0.72 -13.27 -11.39
C SER A 43 -0.56 -11.86 -10.84
N GLU A 44 -0.76 -11.68 -9.55
CA GLU A 44 -0.62 -10.41 -8.83
C GLU A 44 0.85 -9.96 -8.79
N ALA A 45 1.76 -10.88 -8.45
CA ALA A 45 3.20 -10.61 -8.47
C ALA A 45 3.70 -10.23 -9.88
N ALA A 46 3.23 -10.93 -10.93
CA ALA A 46 3.55 -10.62 -12.31
C ALA A 46 3.01 -9.24 -12.74
N LEU A 47 1.84 -8.82 -12.22
CA LEU A 47 1.33 -7.47 -12.46
C LEU A 47 2.24 -6.43 -11.83
N LEU A 48 2.62 -6.58 -10.55
CA LEU A 48 3.54 -5.65 -9.89
C LEU A 48 4.89 -5.57 -10.63
N ALA A 49 5.44 -6.70 -11.07
CA ALA A 49 6.68 -6.75 -11.85
C ALA A 49 6.54 -6.11 -13.24
N ALA A 50 5.33 -5.99 -13.76
CA ALA A 50 5.05 -5.35 -15.05
C ALA A 50 5.05 -3.81 -15.00
N LEU A 51 4.72 -3.22 -13.84
CA LEU A 51 4.49 -1.78 -13.66
C LEU A 51 5.75 -0.90 -13.83
N PRO A 52 6.97 -1.30 -13.40
CA PRO A 52 8.17 -0.44 -13.51
C PRO A 52 8.46 0.06 -14.91
N LYS A 53 8.05 -0.65 -15.96
CA LYS A 53 8.25 -0.22 -17.35
C LYS A 53 7.61 1.14 -17.67
N ALA A 54 6.39 1.37 -17.19
CA ALA A 54 5.68 2.64 -17.30
C ALA A 54 4.49 2.64 -16.31
N PRO A 55 4.71 2.99 -15.03
CA PRO A 55 3.72 2.85 -13.96
C PRO A 55 2.40 3.57 -14.21
N SER A 56 2.46 4.75 -14.83
CA SER A 56 1.26 5.53 -15.16
C SER A 56 0.48 4.95 -16.34
N LYS A 57 1.19 4.37 -17.34
CA LYS A 57 0.58 3.80 -18.54
C LYS A 57 -0.08 2.46 -18.25
N TYR A 58 0.59 1.60 -17.51
CA TYR A 58 0.13 0.24 -17.18
C TYR A 58 -0.64 0.16 -15.86
N ASN A 59 -1.11 1.30 -15.35
CA ASN A 59 -1.90 1.37 -14.12
C ASN A 59 -3.25 0.64 -14.31
N PRO A 60 -3.54 -0.41 -13.55
CA PRO A 60 -4.76 -1.20 -13.72
C PRO A 60 -6.04 -0.46 -13.33
N TYR A 61 -5.95 0.62 -12.54
CA TYR A 61 -7.10 1.51 -12.27
C TYR A 61 -7.45 2.41 -13.44
N ARG A 62 -6.50 2.64 -14.37
CA ARG A 62 -6.68 3.48 -15.54
C ARG A 62 -7.09 2.67 -16.76
N ASP A 63 -6.38 1.56 -17.01
CA ASP A 63 -6.59 0.69 -18.15
C ASP A 63 -6.26 -0.75 -17.76
N ILE A 64 -7.30 -1.52 -17.46
CA ILE A 64 -7.16 -2.89 -16.99
C ILE A 64 -6.70 -3.84 -18.10
N GLU A 65 -7.10 -3.60 -19.34
CA GLU A 65 -6.72 -4.46 -20.47
C GLU A 65 -5.24 -4.25 -20.85
N LEU A 66 -4.78 -3.02 -20.82
CA LEU A 66 -3.37 -2.71 -21.06
C LEU A 66 -2.47 -3.26 -19.91
N ALA A 67 -2.94 -3.18 -18.67
CA ALA A 67 -2.28 -3.79 -17.53
C ALA A 67 -2.21 -5.32 -17.64
N LYS A 68 -3.32 -5.96 -18.04
CA LYS A 68 -3.40 -7.40 -18.30
C LYS A 68 -2.46 -7.83 -19.42
N TYR A 69 -2.45 -7.09 -20.54
CA TYR A 69 -1.51 -7.34 -21.62
C TYR A 69 -0.07 -7.33 -21.10
N ARG A 70 0.31 -6.31 -20.34
CA ARG A 70 1.67 -6.18 -19.83
C ARG A 70 2.02 -7.26 -18.80
N ARG A 71 1.09 -7.62 -17.89
CA ARG A 71 1.22 -8.76 -16.99
C ARG A 71 1.49 -10.05 -17.76
N ASN A 72 0.74 -10.28 -18.83
CA ASN A 72 0.86 -11.50 -19.62
C ASN A 72 2.21 -11.61 -20.33
N LEU A 73 2.87 -10.50 -20.67
CA LEU A 73 4.25 -10.51 -21.14
C LEU A 73 5.24 -10.95 -20.05
N VAL A 74 5.02 -10.54 -18.80
CA VAL A 74 5.83 -11.02 -17.67
C VAL A 74 5.61 -12.52 -17.43
N LEU A 75 4.35 -12.99 -17.47
CA LEU A 75 4.04 -14.41 -17.36
C LEU A 75 4.69 -15.23 -18.48
N LYS A 76 4.72 -14.70 -19.71
CA LYS A 76 5.42 -15.34 -20.81
C LYS A 76 6.92 -15.45 -20.53
N ASN A 77 7.56 -14.39 -20.05
CA ASN A 77 8.97 -14.42 -19.67
C ASN A 77 9.26 -15.46 -18.56
N LEU A 78 8.35 -15.60 -17.58
CA LEU A 78 8.48 -16.64 -16.55
C LEU A 78 8.41 -18.04 -17.15
N TYR A 79 7.52 -18.28 -18.12
CA TYR A 79 7.42 -19.55 -18.84
C TYR A 79 8.65 -19.80 -19.71
N ASP A 80 9.08 -18.83 -20.53
CA ASP A 80 10.22 -18.95 -21.43
C ASP A 80 11.53 -19.26 -20.65
N ASN A 81 11.66 -18.72 -19.43
CA ASN A 81 12.77 -18.97 -18.51
C ASN A 81 12.56 -20.18 -17.58
N LYS A 82 11.51 -20.99 -17.79
CA LYS A 82 11.22 -22.23 -17.04
C LYS A 82 10.93 -22.05 -15.54
N TYR A 83 10.52 -20.87 -15.11
CA TYR A 83 10.06 -20.63 -13.73
C TYR A 83 8.65 -21.16 -13.47
N ILE A 84 7.81 -21.23 -14.53
CA ILE A 84 6.47 -21.82 -14.50
C ILE A 84 6.29 -22.76 -15.68
N ASP A 85 5.45 -23.78 -15.53
CA ASP A 85 5.09 -24.71 -16.59
C ASP A 85 4.01 -24.14 -17.54
N ILE A 86 3.77 -24.85 -18.66
CA ILE A 86 2.80 -24.43 -19.68
C ILE A 86 1.37 -24.42 -19.15
N TYR A 87 1.04 -25.33 -18.22
CA TYR A 87 -0.32 -25.45 -17.66
C TYR A 87 -0.62 -24.23 -16.79
N LEU A 88 0.30 -23.89 -15.86
CA LEU A 88 0.19 -22.74 -15.00
C LEU A 88 0.18 -21.43 -15.81
N TYR A 89 1.08 -21.31 -16.80
CA TYR A 89 1.10 -20.16 -17.71
C TYR A 89 -0.27 -19.91 -18.38
N LYS A 90 -0.87 -20.94 -19.00
CA LYS A 90 -2.17 -20.83 -19.67
C LYS A 90 -3.31 -20.50 -18.70
N LYS A 91 -3.25 -21.03 -17.47
CA LYS A 91 -4.20 -20.71 -16.41
C LYS A 91 -4.10 -19.24 -16.00
N LEU A 92 -2.89 -18.77 -15.67
CA LEU A 92 -2.65 -17.39 -15.20
C LEU A 92 -2.98 -16.33 -16.26
N GLN A 93 -2.77 -16.61 -17.55
CA GLN A 93 -3.14 -15.69 -18.63
C GLN A 93 -4.64 -15.37 -18.68
N LYS A 94 -5.47 -16.36 -18.34
CA LYS A 94 -6.94 -16.22 -18.35
C LYS A 94 -7.48 -15.56 -17.10
N GLU A 95 -6.69 -15.51 -16.02
CA GLU A 95 -7.14 -14.92 -14.76
C GLU A 95 -7.44 -13.42 -14.93
N LYS A 96 -8.56 -13.01 -14.32
CA LYS A 96 -8.92 -11.60 -14.22
C LYS A 96 -8.01 -10.92 -13.19
N ILE A 97 -7.73 -9.65 -13.40
CA ILE A 97 -7.08 -8.82 -12.39
C ILE A 97 -8.15 -8.35 -11.43
N ASN A 98 -8.13 -8.86 -10.21
CA ASN A 98 -9.04 -8.45 -9.15
C ASN A 98 -8.34 -7.39 -8.30
N LEU A 99 -8.77 -6.14 -8.45
CA LEU A 99 -8.23 -5.04 -7.66
C LEU A 99 -9.09 -4.88 -6.39
N ASN A 100 -8.45 -4.98 -5.26
CA ASN A 100 -9.01 -4.56 -3.99
C ASN A 100 -8.38 -3.23 -3.62
N LYS A 101 -9.08 -2.14 -3.91
CA LYS A 101 -8.62 -0.84 -3.47
C LYS A 101 -8.68 -0.85 -1.95
N SER A 102 -7.52 -0.86 -1.29
CA SER A 102 -7.48 -0.58 0.15
C SER A 102 -8.30 0.68 0.37
N LYS A 103 -9.42 0.54 1.06
CA LYS A 103 -10.13 1.71 1.53
C LYS A 103 -9.18 2.36 2.52
N LYS A 104 -8.47 3.40 2.07
CA LYS A 104 -7.84 4.32 3.02
C LYS A 104 -8.99 4.84 3.86
N VAL A 105 -9.24 4.19 4.98
CA VAL A 105 -10.19 4.70 5.95
C VAL A 105 -9.50 5.94 6.52
N TYR A 106 -9.81 7.08 5.94
CA TYR A 106 -9.50 8.35 6.57
C TYR A 106 -10.38 8.40 7.80
N LEU A 107 -9.77 8.11 8.93
CA LEU A 107 -10.42 8.24 10.23
C LEU A 107 -10.38 9.71 10.62
N GLU A 108 -11.32 10.50 10.05
CA GLU A 108 -11.40 11.94 10.32
C GLU A 108 -11.41 12.23 11.82
N ASP A 109 -12.15 11.41 12.57
CA ASP A 109 -12.26 11.54 14.03
C ASP A 109 -11.00 11.12 14.80
N ALA A 110 -10.05 10.44 14.16
CA ALA A 110 -8.83 9.92 14.81
C ALA A 110 -7.53 10.62 14.35
N GLN A 111 -7.60 11.63 13.50
CA GLN A 111 -6.41 12.25 12.90
C GLN A 111 -5.44 12.80 13.95
N TYR A 112 -5.94 13.46 14.99
CA TYR A 112 -5.09 13.98 16.08
C TYR A 112 -4.41 12.87 16.85
N TYR A 113 -5.13 11.80 17.16
CA TYR A 113 -4.56 10.64 17.84
C TYR A 113 -3.48 9.95 17.00
N ILE A 114 -3.74 9.76 15.69
CA ILE A 114 -2.78 9.16 14.76
C ILE A 114 -1.53 10.03 14.63
N GLU A 115 -1.68 11.36 14.58
CA GLU A 115 -0.54 12.27 14.52
C GLU A 115 0.30 12.26 15.81
N ASP A 116 -0.34 12.12 16.94
CA ASP A 116 0.36 11.97 18.24
C ASP A 116 1.13 10.65 18.31
N VAL A 117 0.51 9.56 17.89
CA VAL A 117 1.20 8.26 17.73
C VAL A 117 2.39 8.37 16.77
N ARG A 118 2.22 9.04 15.62
CA ARG A 118 3.29 9.24 14.64
C ARG A 118 4.48 9.98 15.25
N LYS A 119 4.25 11.07 16.00
CA LYS A 119 5.29 11.83 16.70
C LYS A 119 6.02 10.95 17.70
N ASN A 120 5.28 10.25 18.54
CA ASN A 120 5.84 9.36 19.56
C ASN A 120 6.70 8.24 18.95
N VAL A 121 6.25 7.65 17.84
CA VAL A 121 7.02 6.63 17.12
C VAL A 121 8.32 7.21 16.53
N ILE A 122 8.29 8.42 15.96
CA ILE A 122 9.48 9.07 15.41
C ILE A 122 10.49 9.39 16.52
N GLU A 123 10.03 9.89 17.67
CA GLU A 123 10.87 10.17 18.83
C GLU A 123 11.59 8.91 19.34
N ASN A 124 10.88 7.76 19.36
CA ASN A 124 11.47 6.52 19.88
C ASN A 124 12.31 5.75 18.85
N PHE A 125 12.02 5.84 17.54
CA PHE A 125 12.62 4.99 16.51
C PHE A 125 13.40 5.75 15.45
N THR A 126 13.47 7.06 15.47
CA THR A 126 14.01 7.96 14.47
C THR A 126 13.24 7.97 13.13
N TYR A 127 13.22 9.13 12.48
CA TYR A 127 12.51 9.35 11.21
C TYR A 127 12.91 8.33 10.11
N ASP A 128 14.21 8.09 9.97
CA ASP A 128 14.74 7.20 8.94
C ASP A 128 14.28 5.74 9.10
N LYS A 129 14.25 5.24 10.33
CA LYS A 129 13.73 3.89 10.58
C LYS A 129 12.25 3.80 10.28
N VAL A 130 11.44 4.75 10.73
CA VAL A 130 10.00 4.74 10.56
C VAL A 130 9.59 4.77 9.09
N TYR A 131 10.21 5.63 8.28
CA TYR A 131 9.80 5.81 6.88
C TYR A 131 10.55 4.93 5.87
N LYS A 132 11.77 4.47 6.19
CA LYS A 132 12.55 3.65 5.25
C LYS A 132 12.41 2.15 5.49
N GLN A 133 12.11 1.71 6.72
CA GLN A 133 12.03 0.27 7.04
C GLN A 133 10.59 -0.25 7.08
N GLY A 134 9.59 0.62 7.16
CA GLY A 134 8.16 0.27 7.22
C GLY A 134 7.78 -0.38 8.57
N PHE A 135 6.97 0.31 9.37
CA PHE A 135 6.45 -0.20 10.64
C PHE A 135 4.97 -0.55 10.50
N ASN A 136 4.58 -1.67 11.09
CA ASN A 136 3.18 -1.95 11.42
C ASN A 136 2.95 -1.53 12.86
N ILE A 137 2.12 -0.49 13.05
CA ILE A 137 1.83 0.08 14.36
C ILE A 137 0.39 -0.26 14.71
N ASN A 138 0.20 -1.15 15.69
CA ASN A 138 -1.11 -1.47 16.21
C ASN A 138 -1.45 -0.52 17.36
N ILE A 139 -2.54 0.20 17.21
CA ILE A 139 -3.00 1.18 18.20
C ILE A 139 -4.36 0.73 18.81
N PRO A 140 -4.53 0.83 20.12
CA PRO A 140 -5.77 0.43 20.80
C PRO A 140 -6.81 1.55 20.75
N ILE A 141 -7.23 1.96 19.52
CA ILE A 141 -8.26 2.98 19.36
C ILE A 141 -9.63 2.33 19.12
N ASN A 142 -10.64 2.79 19.86
CA ASN A 142 -12.03 2.49 19.58
C ASN A 142 -12.68 3.67 18.87
N LEU A 143 -13.02 3.50 17.59
CA LEU A 143 -13.53 4.57 16.74
C LEU A 143 -14.88 5.10 17.21
N GLN A 144 -15.73 4.27 17.83
CA GLN A 144 -17.02 4.71 18.34
C GLN A 144 -16.82 5.66 19.53
N TYR A 145 -15.95 5.30 20.46
CA TYR A 145 -15.62 6.17 21.59
C TYR A 145 -14.90 7.44 21.13
N GLN A 146 -14.03 7.35 20.16
CA GLN A 146 -13.35 8.52 19.60
C GLN A 146 -14.36 9.52 18.99
N LYS A 147 -15.33 9.02 18.22
CA LYS A 147 -16.38 9.85 17.63
C LYS A 147 -17.23 10.54 18.71
N ILE A 148 -17.65 9.80 19.75
CA ILE A 148 -18.41 10.35 20.89
C ILE A 148 -17.59 11.42 21.61
N ALA A 149 -16.32 11.14 21.91
CA ALA A 149 -15.43 12.09 22.58
C ALA A 149 -15.26 13.40 21.78
N THR A 150 -15.05 13.29 20.47
CA THR A 150 -14.93 14.46 19.57
C THR A 150 -16.21 15.28 19.56
N GLN A 151 -17.37 14.61 19.50
CA GLN A 151 -18.67 15.29 19.53
C GLN A 151 -18.90 16.03 20.85
N VAL A 152 -18.72 15.34 21.97
CA VAL A 152 -18.93 15.91 23.33
C VAL A 152 -17.99 17.10 23.59
N LEU A 153 -16.70 16.96 23.19
CA LEU A 153 -15.75 18.07 23.30
C LEU A 153 -16.21 19.29 22.48
N ARG A 154 -16.61 19.07 21.23
CA ARG A 154 -17.09 20.16 20.36
C ARG A 154 -18.33 20.86 20.93
N GLU A 155 -19.31 20.08 21.38
CA GLU A 155 -20.52 20.61 22.04
C GLU A 155 -20.19 21.38 23.29
N GLY A 156 -19.29 20.88 24.13
CA GLY A 156 -18.82 21.56 25.34
C GLY A 156 -18.11 22.88 25.06
N LEU A 157 -17.26 22.94 24.04
CA LEU A 157 -16.59 24.17 23.59
C LEU A 157 -17.60 25.20 23.08
N ILE A 158 -18.55 24.79 22.24
CA ILE A 158 -19.61 25.67 21.75
C ILE A 158 -20.48 26.23 22.91
N ALA A 159 -20.83 25.38 23.86
CA ALA A 159 -21.58 25.80 25.04
C ALA A 159 -20.78 26.76 25.92
N TYR A 160 -19.47 26.56 26.04
CA TYR A 160 -18.59 27.49 26.75
C TYR A 160 -18.51 28.84 26.04
N ASP A 161 -18.30 28.88 24.72
CA ASP A 161 -18.21 30.10 23.93
C ASP A 161 -19.50 30.91 24.03
N LYS A 162 -20.66 30.25 23.86
CA LYS A 162 -21.97 30.91 24.03
C LYS A 162 -22.16 31.56 25.40
N ARG A 163 -21.66 30.93 26.48
CA ARG A 163 -21.72 31.51 27.84
C ARG A 163 -20.79 32.71 28.01
N LYS A 164 -19.71 32.77 27.23
CA LYS A 164 -18.75 33.88 27.29
C LYS A 164 -19.04 35.03 26.34
N GLY A 165 -20.11 34.95 25.57
CA GLY A 165 -20.57 36.02 24.69
C GLY A 165 -19.97 36.02 23.29
N TRP A 166 -19.60 34.87 22.82
CA TRP A 166 -19.18 34.67 21.41
C TRP A 166 -20.33 34.13 20.58
#